data_8f3820f685a775910a46dacba49209dd
#
_entry.id   8f3820f685a775910a46dacba49209dd
#
_cell.length_a   1.000
_cell.length_b   1.000
_cell.length_c   1.000
_cell.angle_alpha   90.00
_cell.angle_beta   90.00
_cell.angle_gamma   90.00
#
_symmetry.space_group_name_H-M   'P 1'
#
loop_
_entity.id
_entity.type
_entity.pdbx_description
1 polymer ?
#
loop_
_entity_poly.entity_id
_entity_poly.type
_entity_poly.pdbx_seq_one_letter_code
_entity_poly.pdbx_strand_id
1 'polypeptide(L)'
;MLAAASAALPVSSAFAATPEKPKIALVMKSLANEFFLTMEDGAKAYQKDHSGDFELISNGIKDETDTAGQTRIVEQMILSKVNALVIAPADSKAMVPVIKKAVDAGITVINIDNQLDPAVVKSKNITVPFVGPDNRKGARLVGEYLAKQLKAGDEVGIIEGVSTTTNAQQRTAGFKDAMEAAQIKVVSLQSGDWEIDKGGKVASSMLSEYPNIKALLAGNDSMAVGAVSAVRAAGKAGKVQVVGYDNINAIKPMLKDGRVLATADQFAARQAVFGIETALKIIKGEKVDSGANGVIETPVELVTK
;
A
#
# COMPACT_ATOMS: atom_id res chain seq x y z
N MET A 1 68.42 -25.61 -45.76
CA MET A 1 68.04 -24.71 -44.67
C MET A 1 66.51 -24.44 -44.80
N LEU A 2 65.70 -25.14 -43.98
CA LEU A 2 64.25 -24.86 -43.90
C LEU A 2 64.01 -23.91 -42.75
N ALA A 3 63.43 -22.74 -43.06
CA ALA A 3 62.95 -21.76 -42.05
C ALA A 3 61.55 -22.13 -41.64
N ALA A 4 61.34 -22.50 -40.38
CA ALA A 4 60.00 -22.71 -39.78
C ALA A 4 59.42 -21.35 -39.35
N ALA A 5 58.32 -20.93 -39.97
CA ALA A 5 57.57 -19.74 -39.58
C ALA A 5 56.54 -20.14 -38.49
N SER A 6 56.77 -19.68 -37.24
CA SER A 6 55.80 -19.82 -36.14
C SER A 6 54.70 -18.74 -36.32
N ALA A 7 53.49 -19.18 -36.64
CA ALA A 7 52.31 -18.34 -36.62
C ALA A 7 51.76 -18.24 -35.19
N ALA A 8 51.90 -17.06 -34.57
CA ALA A 8 51.25 -16.77 -33.27
C ALA A 8 49.79 -16.43 -33.54
N LEU A 9 48.87 -17.22 -33.00
CA LEU A 9 47.42 -16.96 -32.98
C LEU A 9 47.13 -15.89 -31.94
N PRO A 10 46.33 -14.86 -32.27
CA PRO A 10 45.92 -13.88 -31.27
C PRO A 10 44.94 -14.51 -30.29
N VAL A 11 45.25 -14.50 -29.01
CA VAL A 11 44.34 -14.84 -27.93
C VAL A 11 43.34 -13.69 -27.78
N SER A 12 42.15 -13.83 -28.34
CA SER A 12 41.03 -12.90 -28.08
C SER A 12 40.58 -13.09 -26.62
N SER A 13 40.96 -12.15 -25.76
CA SER A 13 40.41 -12.04 -24.42
C SER A 13 38.93 -11.65 -24.56
N ALA A 14 38.03 -12.61 -24.47
CA ALA A 14 36.61 -12.34 -24.30
C ALA A 14 36.44 -11.66 -22.94
N PHE A 15 36.29 -10.35 -22.96
CA PHE A 15 35.77 -9.64 -21.79
C PHE A 15 34.39 -10.23 -21.49
N ALA A 16 34.26 -11.00 -20.42
CA ALA A 16 33.00 -11.41 -19.88
C ALA A 16 32.25 -10.11 -19.51
N ALA A 17 31.16 -9.78 -20.25
CA ALA A 17 30.31 -8.68 -19.89
C ALA A 17 29.82 -8.90 -18.47
N THR A 18 30.03 -7.94 -17.59
CA THR A 18 29.44 -7.97 -16.24
C THR A 18 27.92 -8.13 -16.43
N PRO A 19 27.29 -9.12 -15.81
CA PRO A 19 25.84 -9.28 -15.95
C PRO A 19 25.14 -7.98 -15.58
N GLU A 20 24.29 -7.49 -16.48
CA GLU A 20 23.53 -6.26 -16.27
C GLU A 20 22.65 -6.46 -15.03
N LYS A 21 22.66 -5.48 -14.12
CA LYS A 21 21.86 -5.53 -12.89
C LYS A 21 20.39 -5.53 -13.25
N PRO A 22 19.54 -6.35 -12.59
CA PRO A 22 18.12 -6.31 -12.82
C PRO A 22 17.54 -4.93 -12.50
N LYS A 23 16.68 -4.42 -13.38
CA LYS A 23 15.92 -3.19 -13.19
C LYS A 23 14.58 -3.53 -12.53
N ILE A 24 14.34 -2.95 -11.37
CA ILE A 24 13.09 -3.12 -10.61
C ILE A 24 12.33 -1.81 -10.62
N ALA A 25 11.13 -1.81 -11.16
CA ALA A 25 10.21 -0.67 -11.08
C ALA A 25 9.35 -0.81 -9.82
N LEU A 26 9.36 0.22 -8.96
CA LEU A 26 8.42 0.40 -7.86
C LEU A 26 7.36 1.42 -8.29
N VAL A 27 6.14 0.98 -8.49
CA VAL A 27 5.02 1.83 -8.92
C VAL A 27 4.00 1.94 -7.79
N MET A 28 3.95 3.12 -7.20
CA MET A 28 3.12 3.43 -6.04
C MET A 28 1.85 4.19 -6.44
N LYS A 29 0.98 4.45 -5.47
CA LYS A 29 -0.11 5.41 -5.60
C LYS A 29 0.39 6.84 -5.38
N SER A 30 -0.42 7.75 -4.86
CA SER A 30 -0.06 9.16 -4.77
C SER A 30 1.11 9.43 -3.83
N LEU A 31 2.18 10.05 -4.35
CA LEU A 31 3.31 10.51 -3.54
C LEU A 31 2.96 11.77 -2.70
N ALA A 32 1.78 12.37 -2.89
CA ALA A 32 1.25 13.36 -1.97
C ALA A 32 0.75 12.75 -0.65
N ASN A 33 0.54 11.42 -0.62
CA ASN A 33 0.25 10.67 0.58
C ASN A 33 1.56 10.24 1.27
N GLU A 34 1.76 10.69 2.50
CA GLU A 34 2.99 10.44 3.27
C GLU A 34 3.30 8.94 3.42
N PHE A 35 2.29 8.07 3.41
CA PHE A 35 2.48 6.63 3.45
C PHE A 35 3.36 6.15 2.27
N PHE A 36 3.07 6.60 1.05
CA PHE A 36 3.84 6.22 -0.13
C PHE A 36 5.19 6.92 -0.23
N LEU A 37 5.33 8.15 0.30
CA LEU A 37 6.65 8.77 0.46
C LEU A 37 7.55 7.94 1.38
N THR A 38 7.03 7.50 2.52
CA THR A 38 7.77 6.63 3.46
C THR A 38 8.14 5.29 2.80
N MET A 39 7.25 4.75 1.99
CA MET A 39 7.50 3.53 1.21
C MET A 39 8.62 3.73 0.19
N GLU A 40 8.61 4.84 -0.54
CA GLU A 40 9.64 5.21 -1.51
C GLU A 40 11.00 5.40 -0.84
N ASP A 41 11.04 6.14 0.27
CA ASP A 41 12.27 6.37 1.03
C ASP A 41 12.88 5.06 1.54
N GLY A 42 12.05 4.13 2.02
CA GLY A 42 12.49 2.80 2.43
C GLY A 42 13.10 2.01 1.28
N ALA A 43 12.47 2.04 0.10
CA ALA A 43 12.98 1.38 -1.09
C ALA A 43 14.31 1.98 -1.59
N LYS A 44 14.43 3.30 -1.58
CA LYS A 44 15.66 4.02 -1.96
C LYS A 44 16.82 3.74 -0.99
N ALA A 45 16.53 3.69 0.32
CA ALA A 45 17.52 3.35 1.33
C ALA A 45 18.01 1.91 1.12
N TYR A 46 17.09 0.96 0.93
CA TYR A 46 17.42 -0.44 0.64
C TYR A 46 18.27 -0.58 -0.62
N GLN A 47 17.90 0.11 -1.71
CA GLN A 47 18.66 0.09 -2.97
C GLN A 47 20.07 0.66 -2.79
N LYS A 48 20.24 1.71 -1.98
CA LYS A 48 21.56 2.29 -1.69
C LYS A 48 22.47 1.27 -1.03
N ASP A 49 21.97 0.52 -0.04
CA ASP A 49 22.73 -0.51 0.66
C ASP A 49 23.00 -1.75 -0.21
N HIS A 50 22.16 -1.97 -1.24
CA HIS A 50 22.23 -3.07 -2.21
C HIS A 50 22.52 -2.60 -3.63
N SER A 51 23.28 -1.52 -3.77
CA SER A 51 23.56 -0.86 -5.07
C SER A 51 24.27 -1.75 -6.09
N GLY A 52 24.90 -2.85 -5.62
CA GLY A 52 25.50 -3.91 -6.45
C GLY A 52 24.47 -4.88 -7.06
N ASP A 53 23.30 -5.01 -6.46
CA ASP A 53 22.37 -6.13 -6.71
C ASP A 53 21.28 -5.79 -7.74
N PHE A 54 20.81 -4.55 -7.79
CA PHE A 54 19.74 -4.11 -8.69
C PHE A 54 19.74 -2.59 -8.91
N GLU A 55 18.97 -2.15 -9.91
CA GLU A 55 18.65 -0.76 -10.18
C GLU A 55 17.18 -0.51 -9.85
N LEU A 56 16.87 0.55 -9.09
CA LEU A 56 15.52 0.93 -8.71
C LEU A 56 15.00 2.08 -9.57
N ILE A 57 13.81 1.93 -10.14
CA ILE A 57 13.04 2.98 -10.82
C ILE A 57 11.76 3.18 -10.01
N SER A 58 11.62 4.31 -9.30
CA SER A 58 10.41 4.59 -8.52
C SER A 58 9.50 5.59 -9.21
N ASN A 59 8.21 5.34 -9.18
CA ASN A 59 7.17 6.19 -9.75
C ASN A 59 5.93 6.20 -8.86
N GLY A 60 5.20 7.31 -8.89
CA GLY A 60 3.89 7.43 -8.26
C GLY A 60 2.92 8.20 -9.17
N ILE A 61 1.65 8.13 -8.83
CA ILE A 61 0.56 8.81 -9.54
C ILE A 61 0.20 10.13 -8.87
N LYS A 62 -0.56 10.97 -9.58
CA LYS A 62 -0.93 12.32 -9.16
C LYS A 62 -1.84 12.32 -7.92
N ASP A 63 -2.85 11.46 -7.92
CA ASP A 63 -3.82 11.30 -6.83
C ASP A 63 -4.19 9.82 -6.68
N GLU A 64 -4.88 9.48 -5.60
CA GLU A 64 -5.16 8.08 -5.22
C GLU A 64 -6.07 7.33 -6.22
N THR A 65 -6.74 8.05 -7.12
CA THR A 65 -7.70 7.50 -8.08
C THR A 65 -7.24 7.54 -9.54
N ASP A 66 -6.02 8.04 -9.82
CA ASP A 66 -5.48 8.18 -11.19
C ASP A 66 -5.04 6.83 -11.78
N THR A 67 -6.00 5.93 -12.01
CA THR A 67 -5.77 4.62 -12.65
C THR A 67 -5.22 4.75 -14.06
N ALA A 68 -5.62 5.78 -14.80
CA ALA A 68 -5.11 6.05 -16.15
C ALA A 68 -3.63 6.45 -16.12
N GLY A 69 -3.24 7.29 -15.15
CA GLY A 69 -1.83 7.64 -14.91
C GLY A 69 -1.00 6.42 -14.55
N GLN A 70 -1.51 5.57 -13.65
CA GLN A 70 -0.79 4.36 -13.25
C GLN A 70 -0.65 3.36 -14.42
N THR A 71 -1.69 3.23 -15.25
CA THR A 71 -1.63 2.41 -16.47
C THR A 71 -0.51 2.89 -17.41
N ARG A 72 -0.40 4.20 -17.67
CA ARG A 72 0.67 4.76 -18.51
C ARG A 72 2.07 4.50 -17.92
N ILE A 73 2.23 4.61 -16.60
CA ILE A 73 3.50 4.30 -15.93
C ILE A 73 3.86 2.83 -16.15
N VAL A 74 2.93 1.90 -15.95
CA VAL A 74 3.19 0.47 -16.17
C VAL A 74 3.55 0.19 -17.63
N GLU A 75 2.84 0.77 -18.59
CA GLU A 75 3.17 0.63 -20.03
C GLU A 75 4.56 1.18 -20.35
N GLN A 76 4.97 2.29 -19.72
CA GLN A 76 6.33 2.82 -19.84
C GLN A 76 7.38 1.85 -19.26
N MET A 77 7.10 1.20 -18.14
CA MET A 77 8.01 0.20 -17.55
C MET A 77 8.14 -1.04 -18.43
N ILE A 78 7.05 -1.46 -19.09
CA ILE A 78 7.09 -2.53 -20.11
C ILE A 78 8.02 -2.14 -21.26
N LEU A 79 7.86 -0.94 -21.80
CA LEU A 79 8.72 -0.43 -22.89
C LEU A 79 10.19 -0.31 -22.47
N SER A 80 10.44 0.04 -21.21
CA SER A 80 11.79 0.13 -20.61
C SER A 80 12.39 -1.24 -20.29
N LYS A 81 11.66 -2.33 -20.54
CA LYS A 81 12.09 -3.72 -20.31
C LYS A 81 12.63 -3.95 -18.92
N VAL A 82 11.91 -3.46 -17.88
CA VAL A 82 12.27 -3.74 -16.51
C VAL A 82 12.18 -5.26 -16.23
N ASN A 83 13.00 -5.77 -15.33
CA ASN A 83 13.00 -7.19 -14.98
C ASN A 83 11.86 -7.53 -14.01
N ALA A 84 11.51 -6.58 -13.13
CA ALA A 84 10.37 -6.72 -12.24
C ALA A 84 9.59 -5.41 -12.09
N LEU A 85 8.31 -5.58 -11.78
CA LEU A 85 7.36 -4.53 -11.42
C LEU A 85 6.80 -4.84 -10.03
N VAL A 86 7.13 -4.02 -9.04
CA VAL A 86 6.55 -4.02 -7.71
C VAL A 86 5.51 -2.91 -7.68
N ILE A 87 4.23 -3.25 -7.51
CA ILE A 87 3.14 -2.30 -7.70
C ILE A 87 2.12 -2.29 -6.56
N ALA A 88 1.78 -1.09 -6.07
CA ALA A 88 0.62 -0.81 -5.24
C ALA A 88 -0.53 -0.31 -6.15
N PRO A 89 -1.49 -1.15 -6.55
CA PRO A 89 -2.50 -0.77 -7.53
C PRO A 89 -3.46 0.29 -7.02
N ALA A 90 -3.75 1.30 -7.84
CA ALA A 90 -4.75 2.33 -7.54
C ALA A 90 -6.19 1.77 -7.51
N ASP A 91 -6.44 0.67 -8.25
CA ASP A 91 -7.71 -0.04 -8.29
C ASP A 91 -7.46 -1.54 -8.38
N SER A 92 -8.25 -2.33 -7.64
CA SER A 92 -8.03 -3.78 -7.56
C SER A 92 -8.42 -4.54 -8.82
N LYS A 93 -9.32 -4.00 -9.65
CA LYS A 93 -9.81 -4.64 -10.88
C LYS A 93 -9.30 -3.95 -12.13
N ALA A 94 -9.38 -2.61 -12.15
CA ALA A 94 -9.03 -1.83 -13.34
C ALA A 94 -7.54 -1.94 -13.73
N MET A 95 -6.66 -2.25 -12.76
CA MET A 95 -5.23 -2.42 -13.04
C MET A 95 -4.86 -3.81 -13.60
N VAL A 96 -5.72 -4.83 -13.45
CA VAL A 96 -5.39 -6.20 -13.89
C VAL A 96 -5.07 -6.32 -15.39
N PRO A 97 -5.75 -5.62 -16.33
CA PRO A 97 -5.41 -5.70 -17.74
C PRO A 97 -3.99 -5.24 -18.08
N VAL A 98 -3.51 -4.15 -17.49
CA VAL A 98 -2.14 -3.67 -17.75
C VAL A 98 -1.10 -4.52 -17.03
N ILE A 99 -1.43 -5.05 -15.85
CA ILE A 99 -0.61 -6.04 -15.16
C ILE A 99 -0.43 -7.31 -16.01
N LYS A 100 -1.53 -7.78 -16.65
CA LYS A 100 -1.40 -8.89 -17.58
C LYS A 100 -0.44 -8.60 -18.74
N LYS A 101 -0.49 -7.40 -19.31
CA LYS A 101 0.48 -7.00 -20.35
C LYS A 101 1.93 -7.09 -19.84
N ALA A 102 2.19 -6.67 -18.60
CA ALA A 102 3.53 -6.78 -18.00
C ALA A 102 3.96 -8.23 -17.83
N VAL A 103 3.08 -9.10 -17.32
CA VAL A 103 3.34 -10.55 -17.18
C VAL A 103 3.59 -11.20 -18.55
N ASP A 104 2.75 -10.89 -19.55
CA ASP A 104 2.90 -11.42 -20.92
C ASP A 104 4.21 -10.95 -21.59
N ALA A 105 4.74 -9.80 -21.18
CA ALA A 105 6.04 -9.31 -21.61
C ALA A 105 7.24 -9.96 -20.86
N GLY A 106 6.98 -10.94 -19.98
CA GLY A 106 8.01 -11.66 -19.23
C GLY A 106 8.51 -10.91 -17.99
N ILE A 107 7.83 -9.84 -17.56
CA ILE A 107 8.19 -9.08 -16.36
C ILE A 107 7.67 -9.81 -15.12
N THR A 108 8.54 -10.00 -14.11
CA THR A 108 8.13 -10.49 -12.79
C THR A 108 7.29 -9.42 -12.09
N VAL A 109 6.02 -9.71 -11.78
CA VAL A 109 5.13 -8.74 -11.11
C VAL A 109 4.87 -9.16 -9.68
N ILE A 110 5.09 -8.22 -8.75
CA ILE A 110 4.75 -8.36 -7.32
C ILE A 110 3.72 -7.29 -6.98
N ASN A 111 2.58 -7.72 -6.50
CA ASN A 111 1.54 -6.84 -6.00
C ASN A 111 1.78 -6.52 -4.51
N ILE A 112 1.79 -5.25 -4.13
CA ILE A 112 1.94 -4.82 -2.73
C ILE A 112 0.77 -3.92 -2.30
N ASP A 113 0.64 -3.69 -0.98
CA ASP A 113 -0.30 -2.75 -0.36
C ASP A 113 -1.78 -3.02 -0.63
N ASN A 114 -2.26 -2.74 -1.83
CA ASN A 114 -3.63 -3.02 -2.24
C ASN A 114 -3.69 -4.25 -3.13
N GLN A 115 -4.37 -5.30 -2.67
CA GLN A 115 -4.46 -6.56 -3.39
C GLN A 115 -5.31 -6.41 -4.67
N LEU A 116 -4.77 -6.86 -5.80
CA LEU A 116 -5.54 -7.09 -7.02
C LEU A 116 -6.67 -8.08 -6.74
N ASP A 117 -7.82 -7.90 -7.40
CA ASP A 117 -8.97 -8.80 -7.23
C ASP A 117 -8.59 -10.22 -7.67
N PRO A 118 -8.57 -11.22 -6.75
CA PRO A 118 -8.11 -12.56 -7.06
C PRO A 118 -8.95 -13.26 -8.14
N ALA A 119 -10.26 -12.96 -8.22
CA ALA A 119 -11.12 -13.55 -9.21
C ALA A 119 -10.81 -13.01 -10.61
N VAL A 120 -10.53 -11.70 -10.71
CA VAL A 120 -10.13 -11.08 -11.98
C VAL A 120 -8.74 -11.55 -12.41
N VAL A 121 -7.77 -11.62 -11.49
CA VAL A 121 -6.42 -12.17 -11.75
C VAL A 121 -6.53 -13.60 -12.28
N LYS A 122 -7.30 -14.45 -11.60
CA LYS A 122 -7.55 -15.84 -12.02
C LYS A 122 -8.19 -15.92 -13.40
N SER A 123 -9.17 -15.05 -13.70
CA SER A 123 -9.85 -15.02 -15.00
C SER A 123 -8.94 -14.67 -16.18
N LYS A 124 -7.80 -14.02 -15.89
CA LYS A 124 -6.77 -13.66 -16.87
C LYS A 124 -5.66 -14.70 -17.00
N ASN A 125 -5.73 -15.81 -16.25
CA ASN A 125 -4.72 -16.88 -16.21
C ASN A 125 -3.31 -16.36 -15.91
N ILE A 126 -3.18 -15.40 -15.00
CA ILE A 126 -1.90 -14.89 -14.50
C ILE A 126 -1.73 -15.20 -13.02
N THR A 127 -0.48 -15.30 -12.59
CA THR A 127 -0.11 -15.44 -11.17
C THR A 127 0.69 -14.22 -10.76
N VAL A 128 0.20 -13.53 -9.74
CA VAL A 128 0.84 -12.33 -9.20
C VAL A 128 0.86 -12.48 -7.67
N PRO A 129 2.01 -12.74 -7.06
CA PRO A 129 2.12 -12.80 -5.60
C PRO A 129 1.70 -11.47 -4.98
N PHE A 130 0.98 -11.54 -3.86
CA PHE A 130 0.64 -10.38 -3.05
C PHE A 130 1.50 -10.35 -1.78
N VAL A 131 2.14 -9.22 -1.52
CA VAL A 131 2.92 -8.93 -0.31
C VAL A 131 2.27 -7.77 0.42
N GLY A 132 1.67 -8.03 1.56
CA GLY A 132 0.95 -6.99 2.31
C GLY A 132 0.30 -7.51 3.58
N PRO A 133 -0.27 -6.61 4.41
CA PRO A 133 -0.86 -6.97 5.69
C PRO A 133 -2.26 -7.56 5.54
N ASP A 134 -2.72 -8.25 6.59
CA ASP A 134 -4.14 -8.50 6.79
C ASP A 134 -4.85 -7.20 7.21
N ASN A 135 -5.41 -6.51 6.22
CA ASN A 135 -6.08 -5.22 6.41
C ASN A 135 -7.31 -5.31 7.31
N ARG A 136 -8.07 -6.43 7.24
CA ARG A 136 -9.27 -6.63 8.08
C ARG A 136 -8.87 -6.79 9.54
N LYS A 137 -7.84 -7.59 9.80
CA LYS A 137 -7.28 -7.78 11.15
C LYS A 137 -6.75 -6.46 11.73
N GLY A 138 -5.96 -5.71 10.96
CA GLY A 138 -5.41 -4.43 11.42
C GLY A 138 -6.50 -3.41 11.77
N ALA A 139 -7.50 -3.25 10.92
CA ALA A 139 -8.64 -2.36 11.19
C ALA A 139 -9.50 -2.83 12.37
N ARG A 140 -9.68 -4.15 12.52
CA ARG A 140 -10.37 -4.73 13.66
C ARG A 140 -9.64 -4.41 14.96
N LEU A 141 -8.32 -4.54 15.03
CA LEU A 141 -7.53 -4.19 16.22
C LEU A 141 -7.75 -2.73 16.65
N VAL A 142 -7.72 -1.80 15.69
CA VAL A 142 -8.00 -0.37 15.94
C VAL A 142 -9.44 -0.16 16.41
N GLY A 143 -10.40 -0.80 15.75
CA GLY A 143 -11.82 -0.73 16.11
C GLY A 143 -12.10 -1.28 17.50
N GLU A 144 -11.52 -2.43 17.86
CA GLU A 144 -11.66 -3.04 19.19
C GLU A 144 -11.06 -2.15 20.30
N TYR A 145 -9.96 -1.44 20.00
CA TYR A 145 -9.38 -0.49 20.93
C TYR A 145 -10.31 0.72 21.15
N LEU A 146 -10.87 1.27 20.07
CA LEU A 146 -11.86 2.35 20.13
C LEU A 146 -13.11 1.92 20.90
N ALA A 147 -13.63 0.70 20.66
CA ALA A 147 -14.84 0.19 21.29
C ALA A 147 -14.75 0.18 22.83
N LYS A 148 -13.56 0.04 23.41
CA LYS A 148 -13.33 0.12 24.87
C LYS A 148 -13.62 1.51 25.44
N GLN A 149 -13.66 2.57 24.61
CA GLN A 149 -13.95 3.95 24.98
C GLN A 149 -15.43 4.32 24.76
N LEU A 150 -16.21 3.43 24.17
CA LEU A 150 -17.59 3.64 23.77
C LEU A 150 -18.54 2.71 24.55
N LYS A 151 -19.84 2.96 24.40
CA LYS A 151 -20.91 2.17 25.03
C LYS A 151 -21.79 1.54 23.95
N ALA A 152 -22.44 0.45 24.27
CA ALA A 152 -23.47 -0.15 23.43
C ALA A 152 -24.53 0.89 23.07
N GLY A 153 -24.88 0.98 21.79
CA GLY A 153 -25.81 1.96 21.23
C GLY A 153 -25.19 3.29 20.82
N ASP A 154 -23.93 3.58 21.17
CA ASP A 154 -23.23 4.76 20.66
C ASP A 154 -23.15 4.74 19.13
N GLU A 155 -23.09 5.91 18.52
CA GLU A 155 -23.07 6.11 17.07
C GLU A 155 -21.67 6.47 16.58
N VAL A 156 -21.25 5.87 15.46
CA VAL A 156 -19.96 6.15 14.81
C VAL A 156 -20.10 6.31 13.30
N GLY A 157 -19.18 7.05 12.69
CA GLY A 157 -19.02 7.14 11.23
C GLY A 157 -17.76 6.43 10.77
N ILE A 158 -17.82 5.80 9.60
CA ILE A 158 -16.64 5.22 8.91
C ILE A 158 -16.34 6.06 7.67
N ILE A 159 -15.09 6.53 7.57
CA ILE A 159 -14.57 7.22 6.39
C ILE A 159 -13.69 6.21 5.66
N GLU A 160 -14.26 5.55 4.65
CA GLU A 160 -13.52 4.55 3.88
C GLU A 160 -12.62 5.18 2.83
N GLY A 161 -11.66 4.40 2.33
CA GLY A 161 -10.82 4.80 1.20
C GLY A 161 -11.54 4.71 -0.15
N VAL A 162 -10.78 4.51 -1.22
CA VAL A 162 -11.35 4.26 -2.56
C VAL A 162 -12.11 2.93 -2.53
N SER A 163 -13.42 2.97 -2.66
CA SER A 163 -14.34 1.83 -2.43
C SER A 163 -14.14 0.64 -3.37
N THR A 164 -13.46 0.85 -4.51
CA THR A 164 -13.11 -0.19 -5.48
C THR A 164 -11.81 -0.93 -5.14
N THR A 165 -11.15 -0.57 -4.05
CA THR A 165 -9.90 -1.19 -3.60
C THR A 165 -10.16 -2.24 -2.52
N THR A 166 -9.45 -3.37 -2.62
CA THR A 166 -9.58 -4.48 -1.67
C THR A 166 -9.22 -4.07 -0.24
N ASN A 167 -8.17 -3.25 -0.05
CA ASN A 167 -7.77 -2.78 1.27
C ASN A 167 -8.83 -1.86 1.91
N ALA A 168 -9.50 -0.98 1.14
CA ALA A 168 -10.60 -0.17 1.68
C ALA A 168 -11.76 -1.06 2.17
N GLN A 169 -12.15 -2.02 1.36
CA GLN A 169 -13.23 -2.96 1.70
C GLN A 169 -12.88 -3.79 2.94
N GLN A 170 -11.65 -4.29 3.04
CA GLN A 170 -11.19 -5.08 4.18
C GLN A 170 -11.10 -4.25 5.46
N ARG A 171 -10.54 -3.02 5.40
CA ARG A 171 -10.48 -2.12 6.56
C ARG A 171 -11.89 -1.74 7.04
N THR A 172 -12.79 -1.40 6.11
CA THR A 172 -14.20 -1.15 6.43
C THR A 172 -14.86 -2.35 7.09
N ALA A 173 -14.61 -3.58 6.60
CA ALA A 173 -15.13 -4.80 7.20
C ALA A 173 -14.57 -5.01 8.62
N GLY A 174 -13.27 -4.82 8.83
CA GLY A 174 -12.64 -4.94 10.15
C GLY A 174 -13.18 -3.95 11.17
N PHE A 175 -13.42 -2.70 10.76
CA PHE A 175 -14.09 -1.71 11.62
C PHE A 175 -15.53 -2.12 11.96
N LYS A 176 -16.30 -2.57 10.97
CA LYS A 176 -17.67 -3.06 11.21
C LYS A 176 -17.71 -4.26 12.15
N ASP A 177 -16.81 -5.23 11.97
CA ASP A 177 -16.70 -6.40 12.87
C ASP A 177 -16.52 -5.96 14.34
N ALA A 178 -15.62 -4.98 14.58
CA ALA A 178 -15.36 -4.48 15.93
C ALA A 178 -16.56 -3.72 16.51
N MET A 179 -17.23 -2.89 15.71
CA MET A 179 -18.41 -2.12 16.15
C MET A 179 -19.60 -3.03 16.42
N GLU A 180 -19.86 -4.01 15.57
CA GLU A 180 -20.92 -4.99 15.74
C GLU A 180 -20.73 -5.82 17.02
N ALA A 181 -19.51 -6.33 17.25
CA ALA A 181 -19.17 -7.08 18.46
C ALA A 181 -19.39 -6.28 19.75
N ALA A 182 -19.24 -4.96 19.71
CA ALA A 182 -19.46 -4.05 20.83
C ALA A 182 -20.86 -3.42 20.85
N GLN A 183 -21.76 -3.83 19.96
CA GLN A 183 -23.11 -3.28 19.81
C GLN A 183 -23.13 -1.74 19.56
N ILE A 184 -22.12 -1.22 18.86
CA ILE A 184 -21.98 0.17 18.47
C ILE A 184 -22.57 0.34 17.07
N LYS A 185 -23.30 1.44 16.85
CA LYS A 185 -24.03 1.69 15.60
C LYS A 185 -23.17 2.44 14.60
N VAL A 186 -22.90 1.82 13.44
CA VAL A 186 -22.34 2.54 12.30
C VAL A 186 -23.47 3.27 11.58
N VAL A 187 -23.58 4.59 11.76
CA VAL A 187 -24.68 5.41 11.22
C VAL A 187 -24.35 6.01 9.86
N SER A 188 -23.08 6.09 9.49
CA SER A 188 -22.64 6.61 8.19
C SER A 188 -21.38 5.90 7.70
N LEU A 189 -21.32 5.64 6.40
CA LEU A 189 -20.19 5.10 5.69
C LEU A 189 -20.03 5.86 4.37
N GLN A 190 -18.95 6.62 4.21
CA GLN A 190 -18.68 7.42 3.01
C GLN A 190 -17.20 7.37 2.65
N SER A 191 -16.89 7.46 1.35
CA SER A 191 -15.50 7.48 0.87
C SER A 191 -14.87 8.86 0.99
N GLY A 192 -13.67 8.91 1.55
CA GLY A 192 -12.76 10.06 1.54
C GLY A 192 -11.58 9.84 0.58
N ASP A 193 -11.64 8.79 -0.25
CA ASP A 193 -10.68 8.47 -1.33
C ASP A 193 -9.20 8.49 -0.89
N TRP A 194 -8.91 8.18 0.38
CA TRP A 194 -7.58 8.21 1.00
C TRP A 194 -6.97 9.61 1.17
N GLU A 195 -7.72 10.68 0.86
CA GLU A 195 -7.22 12.05 0.82
C GLU A 195 -7.60 12.87 2.07
N ILE A 196 -6.70 13.76 2.52
CA ILE A 196 -6.91 14.62 3.68
C ILE A 196 -8.15 15.49 3.50
N ASP A 197 -8.25 16.22 2.38
CA ASP A 197 -9.33 17.19 2.13
C ASP A 197 -10.68 16.51 1.97
N LYS A 198 -10.72 15.38 1.26
CA LYS A 198 -11.96 14.62 1.07
C LYS A 198 -12.40 13.98 2.39
N GLY A 199 -11.47 13.38 3.14
CA GLY A 199 -11.73 12.85 4.47
C GLY A 199 -12.29 13.93 5.42
N GLY A 200 -11.72 15.13 5.40
CA GLY A 200 -12.21 16.26 6.18
C GLY A 200 -13.62 16.71 5.78
N LYS A 201 -13.94 16.78 4.48
CA LYS A 201 -15.28 17.11 3.98
C LYS A 201 -16.31 16.06 4.40
N VAL A 202 -15.99 14.79 4.25
CA VAL A 202 -16.83 13.66 4.66
C VAL A 202 -17.08 13.70 6.17
N ALA A 203 -16.03 13.91 6.97
CA ALA A 203 -16.14 14.04 8.42
C ALA A 203 -17.07 15.20 8.81
N SER A 204 -16.92 16.36 8.17
CA SER A 204 -17.79 17.52 8.42
C SER A 204 -19.26 17.23 8.11
N SER A 205 -19.54 16.55 6.99
CA SER A 205 -20.89 16.12 6.62
C SER A 205 -21.49 15.17 7.66
N MET A 206 -20.73 14.13 8.06
CA MET A 206 -21.17 13.17 9.08
C MET A 206 -21.47 13.85 10.43
N LEU A 207 -20.61 14.78 10.86
CA LEU A 207 -20.79 15.49 12.13
C LEU A 207 -22.01 16.43 12.14
N SER A 208 -22.38 16.94 10.98
CA SER A 208 -23.59 17.78 10.79
C SER A 208 -24.85 16.93 10.74
N GLU A 209 -24.84 15.84 9.97
CA GLU A 209 -26.00 14.98 9.75
C GLU A 209 -26.31 14.10 10.97
N TYR A 210 -25.27 13.65 11.69
CA TYR A 210 -25.38 12.79 12.87
C TYR A 210 -24.77 13.47 14.10
N PRO A 211 -25.47 14.40 14.76
CA PRO A 211 -24.92 15.21 15.85
C PRO A 211 -24.48 14.39 17.07
N ASN A 212 -24.96 13.16 17.21
CA ASN A 212 -24.66 12.26 18.34
C ASN A 212 -23.45 11.36 18.10
N ILE A 213 -22.81 11.42 16.93
CA ILE A 213 -21.59 10.64 16.65
C ILE A 213 -20.56 10.81 17.77
N LYS A 214 -20.03 9.68 18.25
CA LYS A 214 -19.01 9.61 19.29
C LYS A 214 -17.61 9.35 18.72
N ALA A 215 -17.51 8.77 17.53
CA ALA A 215 -16.23 8.54 16.88
C ALA A 215 -16.31 8.50 15.35
N LEU A 216 -15.17 8.80 14.72
CA LEU A 216 -14.93 8.65 13.29
C LEU A 216 -13.78 7.66 13.09
N LEU A 217 -14.05 6.60 12.34
CA LEU A 217 -13.07 5.58 11.98
C LEU A 217 -12.59 5.84 10.55
N ALA A 218 -11.39 6.37 10.40
CA ALA A 218 -10.80 6.66 9.11
C ALA A 218 -9.98 5.47 8.61
N GLY A 219 -10.21 5.06 7.36
CA GLY A 219 -9.54 3.94 6.71
C GLY A 219 -8.03 4.16 6.50
N ASN A 220 -7.56 5.43 6.58
CA ASN A 220 -6.14 5.77 6.66
C ASN A 220 -5.91 7.04 7.49
N ASP A 221 -4.65 7.30 7.82
CA ASP A 221 -4.24 8.44 8.64
C ASP A 221 -4.38 9.78 7.90
N SER A 222 -4.23 9.84 6.59
CA SER A 222 -4.48 11.06 5.81
C SER A 222 -5.93 11.53 6.01
N MET A 223 -6.90 10.64 5.89
CA MET A 223 -8.30 10.97 6.17
C MET A 223 -8.54 11.26 7.65
N ALA A 224 -7.81 10.60 8.58
CA ALA A 224 -7.89 10.90 10.01
C ALA A 224 -7.42 12.31 10.34
N VAL A 225 -6.35 12.81 9.69
CA VAL A 225 -5.89 14.21 9.81
C VAL A 225 -7.00 15.18 9.37
N GLY A 226 -7.66 14.90 8.26
CA GLY A 226 -8.82 15.65 7.79
C GLY A 226 -9.99 15.61 8.79
N ALA A 227 -10.30 14.44 9.33
CA ALA A 227 -11.35 14.24 10.33
C ALA A 227 -11.07 14.99 11.64
N VAL A 228 -9.82 15.00 12.13
CA VAL A 228 -9.42 15.80 13.31
C VAL A 228 -9.69 17.29 13.08
N SER A 229 -9.39 17.80 11.90
CA SER A 229 -9.65 19.19 11.53
C SER A 229 -11.15 19.50 11.53
N ALA A 230 -11.97 18.59 10.98
CA ALA A 230 -13.44 18.71 10.97
C ALA A 230 -14.04 18.67 12.39
N VAL A 231 -13.57 17.73 13.23
CA VAL A 231 -13.99 17.61 14.65
C VAL A 231 -13.70 18.89 15.42
N ARG A 232 -12.52 19.49 15.20
CA ARG A 232 -12.16 20.77 15.82
C ARG A 232 -13.05 21.92 15.33
N ALA A 233 -13.27 22.02 14.02
CA ALA A 233 -14.12 23.07 13.42
C ALA A 233 -15.57 22.98 13.89
N ALA A 234 -16.08 21.76 14.15
CA ALA A 234 -17.41 21.52 14.70
C ALA A 234 -17.54 21.77 16.22
N GLY A 235 -16.46 22.20 16.90
CA GLY A 235 -16.44 22.38 18.36
C GLY A 235 -16.61 21.09 19.16
N LYS A 236 -16.27 19.95 18.56
CA LYS A 236 -16.42 18.61 19.16
C LYS A 236 -15.10 17.99 19.62
N ALA A 237 -14.00 18.76 19.66
CA ALA A 237 -12.73 18.32 20.19
C ALA A 237 -12.87 17.77 21.62
N GLY A 238 -12.28 16.58 21.87
CA GLY A 238 -12.42 15.85 23.12
C GLY A 238 -13.78 15.17 23.35
N LYS A 239 -14.76 15.35 22.45
CA LYS A 239 -16.10 14.71 22.52
C LYS A 239 -16.28 13.65 21.45
N VAL A 240 -15.60 13.78 20.32
CA VAL A 240 -15.63 12.83 19.21
C VAL A 240 -14.21 12.27 19.06
N GLN A 241 -14.09 10.96 19.18
CA GLN A 241 -12.83 10.25 18.98
C GLN A 241 -12.54 10.09 17.50
N VAL A 242 -11.24 10.06 17.14
CA VAL A 242 -10.80 9.75 15.77
C VAL A 242 -9.78 8.62 15.84
N VAL A 243 -9.90 7.64 14.94
CA VAL A 243 -8.89 6.61 14.73
C VAL A 243 -8.48 6.58 13.26
N GLY A 244 -7.28 6.08 12.99
CA GLY A 244 -6.70 6.01 11.65
C GLY A 244 -6.10 4.64 11.34
N TYR A 245 -5.23 4.62 10.32
CA TYR A 245 -4.48 3.45 9.85
C TYR A 245 -3.26 3.98 9.07
N ASP A 246 -2.07 3.42 9.24
CA ASP A 246 -0.78 3.62 8.54
C ASP A 246 0.37 4.07 9.45
N ASN A 247 0.10 4.72 10.57
CA ASN A 247 1.11 5.30 11.47
C ASN A 247 2.06 6.29 10.78
N ILE A 248 1.52 7.18 9.93
CA ILE A 248 2.30 8.22 9.26
C ILE A 248 2.88 9.23 10.27
N ASN A 249 3.93 9.98 9.88
CA ASN A 249 4.56 10.93 10.83
C ASN A 249 3.61 12.04 11.25
N ALA A 250 2.71 12.50 10.36
CA ALA A 250 1.72 13.51 10.69
C ALA A 250 0.76 13.11 11.82
N ILE A 251 0.50 11.78 12.00
CA ILE A 251 -0.40 11.30 13.04
C ILE A 251 0.25 11.20 14.43
N LYS A 252 1.57 11.01 14.50
CA LYS A 252 2.31 10.78 15.76
C LYS A 252 2.08 11.86 16.81
N PRO A 253 2.19 13.18 16.51
CA PRO A 253 1.83 14.21 17.47
C PRO A 253 0.36 14.19 17.88
N MET A 254 -0.54 13.76 16.99
CA MET A 254 -1.98 13.67 17.28
C MET A 254 -2.31 12.48 18.19
N LEU A 255 -1.59 11.38 18.08
CA LEU A 255 -1.64 10.27 19.06
C LEU A 255 -1.16 10.75 20.43
N LYS A 256 -0.01 11.44 20.46
CA LYS A 256 0.59 11.92 21.71
C LYS A 256 -0.31 12.89 22.49
N ASP A 257 -1.01 13.79 21.82
CA ASP A 257 -1.90 14.77 22.44
C ASP A 257 -3.37 14.31 22.53
N GLY A 258 -3.69 13.11 22.04
CA GLY A 258 -5.02 12.50 22.16
C GLY A 258 -6.05 13.00 21.14
N ARG A 259 -5.66 13.74 20.10
CA ARG A 259 -6.56 14.09 18.99
C ARG A 259 -6.89 12.90 18.09
N VAL A 260 -5.98 11.93 18.02
CA VAL A 260 -6.22 10.60 17.45
C VAL A 260 -6.00 9.58 18.55
N LEU A 261 -6.93 8.64 18.69
CA LEU A 261 -6.91 7.65 19.75
C LEU A 261 -5.98 6.48 19.45
N ALA A 262 -5.98 6.01 18.22
CA ALA A 262 -5.21 4.87 17.75
C ALA A 262 -5.04 4.88 16.23
N THR A 263 -4.02 4.21 15.75
CA THR A 263 -3.80 3.85 14.34
C THR A 263 -3.23 2.44 14.25
N ALA A 264 -3.13 1.87 13.06
CA ALA A 264 -2.40 0.63 12.81
C ALA A 264 -1.12 0.92 12.01
N ASP A 265 0.02 0.42 12.46
CA ASP A 265 1.25 0.44 11.67
C ASP A 265 1.30 -0.78 10.77
N GLN A 266 1.39 -0.57 9.48
CA GLN A 266 1.61 -1.61 8.47
C GLN A 266 3.02 -1.56 7.86
N PHE A 267 3.92 -0.78 8.46
CA PHE A 267 5.35 -0.71 8.12
C PHE A 267 5.63 -0.36 6.66
N ALA A 268 5.16 0.81 6.19
CA ALA A 268 5.23 1.28 4.81
C ALA A 268 6.60 1.05 4.14
N ALA A 269 7.69 1.48 4.78
CA ALA A 269 9.05 1.32 4.26
C ALA A 269 9.41 -0.15 4.02
N ARG A 270 8.98 -1.05 4.91
CA ARG A 270 9.28 -2.49 4.81
C ARG A 270 8.45 -3.20 3.75
N GLN A 271 7.24 -2.74 3.44
CA GLN A 271 6.42 -3.34 2.38
C GLN A 271 7.08 -3.26 1.02
N ALA A 272 7.65 -2.09 0.65
CA ALA A 272 8.41 -1.97 -0.58
C ALA A 272 9.63 -2.90 -0.60
N VAL A 273 10.38 -2.96 0.52
CA VAL A 273 11.54 -3.84 0.65
C VAL A 273 11.15 -5.30 0.46
N PHE A 274 10.11 -5.78 1.15
CA PHE A 274 9.62 -7.15 0.99
C PHE A 274 9.18 -7.45 -0.45
N GLY A 275 8.53 -6.49 -1.13
CA GLY A 275 8.17 -6.62 -2.54
C GLY A 275 9.40 -6.74 -3.44
N ILE A 276 10.43 -5.92 -3.22
CA ILE A 276 11.68 -5.93 -3.97
C ILE A 276 12.45 -7.24 -3.72
N GLU A 277 12.61 -7.66 -2.46
CA GLU A 277 13.26 -8.93 -2.11
C GLU A 277 12.55 -10.13 -2.74
N THR A 278 11.21 -10.13 -2.73
CA THR A 278 10.41 -11.17 -3.37
C THR A 278 10.68 -11.21 -4.88
N ALA A 279 10.71 -10.04 -5.54
CA ALA A 279 11.03 -9.94 -6.97
C ALA A 279 12.42 -10.46 -7.28
N LEU A 280 13.43 -10.06 -6.49
CA LEU A 280 14.82 -10.51 -6.66
C LEU A 280 14.97 -12.02 -6.50
N LYS A 281 14.29 -12.63 -5.52
CA LYS A 281 14.28 -14.09 -5.34
C LYS A 281 13.72 -14.80 -6.58
N ILE A 282 12.57 -14.32 -7.09
CA ILE A 282 11.95 -14.92 -8.27
C ILE A 282 12.86 -14.77 -9.51
N ILE A 283 13.48 -13.62 -9.74
CA ILE A 283 14.41 -13.39 -10.84
C ILE A 283 15.62 -14.35 -10.77
N LYS A 284 16.10 -14.65 -9.55
CA LYS A 284 17.19 -15.61 -9.32
C LYS A 284 16.75 -17.08 -9.42
N GLY A 285 15.46 -17.36 -9.67
CA GLY A 285 14.90 -18.71 -9.69
C GLY A 285 14.75 -19.35 -8.31
N GLU A 286 14.81 -18.57 -7.25
CA GLU A 286 14.62 -19.03 -5.88
C GLU A 286 13.13 -19.25 -5.59
N LYS A 287 12.83 -20.21 -4.71
CA LYS A 287 11.45 -20.42 -4.26
C LYS A 287 11.05 -19.32 -3.29
N VAL A 288 9.86 -18.77 -3.51
CA VAL A 288 9.21 -17.86 -2.57
C VAL A 288 8.14 -18.64 -1.82
N ASP A 289 8.22 -18.61 -0.50
CA ASP A 289 7.19 -19.19 0.35
C ASP A 289 5.98 -18.22 0.38
N SER A 290 5.07 -18.45 -0.53
CA SER A 290 3.76 -17.80 -0.55
C SER A 290 2.74 -18.82 -0.08
N GLY A 291 1.89 -18.46 0.88
CA GLY A 291 0.79 -19.32 1.36
C GLY A 291 -0.08 -19.84 0.21
N ALA A 292 -1.01 -20.71 0.51
CA ALA A 292 -1.85 -21.43 -0.46
C ALA A 292 -2.52 -20.53 -1.52
N ASN A 293 -2.67 -19.23 -1.24
CA ASN A 293 -3.31 -18.23 -2.11
C ASN A 293 -2.32 -17.24 -2.75
N GLY A 294 -1.01 -17.51 -2.70
CA GLY A 294 0.01 -16.58 -3.23
C GLY A 294 0.18 -15.31 -2.39
N VAL A 295 -0.23 -15.32 -1.12
CA VAL A 295 -0.13 -14.20 -0.19
C VAL A 295 1.09 -14.37 0.72
N ILE A 296 1.91 -13.33 0.76
CA ILE A 296 3.02 -13.18 1.72
C ILE A 296 2.57 -12.11 2.72
N GLU A 297 2.10 -12.57 3.88
CA GLU A 297 1.55 -11.66 4.89
C GLU A 297 2.68 -10.87 5.57
N THR A 298 2.50 -9.55 5.65
CA THR A 298 3.40 -8.65 6.38
C THR A 298 2.79 -8.26 7.74
N PRO A 299 3.63 -7.85 8.72
CA PRO A 299 3.12 -7.44 10.03
C PRO A 299 2.16 -6.25 9.94
N VAL A 300 1.21 -6.24 10.88
CA VAL A 300 0.37 -5.08 11.19
C VAL A 300 0.18 -5.01 12.70
N GLU A 301 0.38 -3.83 13.28
CA GLU A 301 0.37 -3.63 14.74
C GLU A 301 -0.50 -2.43 15.13
N LEU A 302 -1.18 -2.54 16.27
CA LEU A 302 -1.91 -1.42 16.88
C LEU A 302 -0.91 -0.43 17.48
N VAL A 303 -1.09 0.86 17.17
CA VAL A 303 -0.33 1.96 17.77
C VAL A 303 -1.28 2.90 18.50
N THR A 304 -0.94 3.20 19.74
CA THR A 304 -1.66 4.11 20.63
C THR A 304 -0.68 5.12 21.24
N LYS A 305 -1.18 5.96 22.15
CA LYS A 305 -0.36 6.93 22.91
C LYS A 305 0.77 6.25 23.65
#